data_47655492d36a9102e62e592b24913bde
#
_entry.id   47655492d36a9102e62e592b24913bde
#
_cell.length_a   1.000
_cell.length_b   1.000
_cell.length_c   1.000
_cell.angle_alpha   90.00
_cell.angle_beta   90.00
_cell.angle_gamma   90.00
#
_symmetry.space_group_name_H-M   'P 1'
#
loop_
_entity.id
_entity.type
_entity.pdbx_description
1 polymer ?
#
loop_
_entity_poly.entity_id
_entity_poly.type
_entity_poly.pdbx_seq_one_letter_code
_entity_poly.pdbx_strand_id
1 'polypeptide(L)'
;AQESRGLGDVYKRQILTSEPPYEVLATKWLSYEERSLLKDVEEMVEVYYNSGQFMHTLEYLLAGREDTFSFYLQLSRYYRQKEWMGYKHTRLFRYDALRAFVSDGLQRNMTAEPENISESDPKRSVWKDTVCAKFEEELLTEYLLHDLYLTENSKKRPDWACDDTETKQRLKQIRDPRWRAQHLKQEQAGQIEKILANRTDLHLEYYPKMCGGYLLYDYSQRDPLTNEAKVYEIAMS
;
A
#
# COMPACT_ATOMS: atom_id res chain seq x y z
N ALA A 1 -20.32 -39.90 13.43
CA ALA A 1 -19.65 -38.64 13.00
C ALA A 1 -20.51 -37.83 12.02
N GLN A 2 -21.29 -38.48 11.18
CA GLN A 2 -22.18 -37.84 10.22
C GLN A 2 -23.44 -37.26 10.88
N GLU A 3 -23.99 -37.98 11.88
CA GLU A 3 -25.13 -37.51 12.66
C GLU A 3 -24.82 -36.33 13.56
N SER A 4 -23.62 -36.25 14.14
CA SER A 4 -23.22 -35.10 14.97
C SER A 4 -23.00 -33.84 14.15
N ARG A 5 -22.58 -33.94 12.87
CA ARG A 5 -22.47 -32.79 11.94
C ARG A 5 -23.88 -32.24 11.63
N GLY A 6 -24.87 -33.12 11.35
CA GLY A 6 -26.22 -32.70 11.03
C GLY A 6 -26.92 -31.92 12.17
N LEU A 7 -26.68 -32.27 13.44
CA LEU A 7 -27.22 -31.55 14.59
C LEU A 7 -26.60 -30.13 14.74
N GLY A 8 -25.31 -29.98 14.50
CA GLY A 8 -24.65 -28.67 14.51
C GLY A 8 -25.14 -27.75 13.38
N ASP A 9 -25.39 -28.32 12.20
CA ASP A 9 -25.85 -27.58 11.02
C ASP A 9 -27.30 -27.11 11.20
N VAL A 10 -28.17 -27.96 11.80
CA VAL A 10 -29.56 -27.59 12.12
C VAL A 10 -29.61 -26.46 13.13
N TYR A 11 -28.79 -26.50 14.17
CA TYR A 11 -28.76 -25.46 15.21
C TYR A 11 -28.26 -24.12 14.68
N LYS A 12 -27.16 -24.15 13.88
CA LYS A 12 -26.55 -22.94 13.30
C LYS A 12 -27.19 -22.49 11.99
N ARG A 13 -28.13 -23.32 11.44
CA ARG A 13 -28.75 -23.11 10.13
C ARG A 13 -27.69 -22.74 9.07
N GLN A 14 -26.62 -23.55 9.00
CA GLN A 14 -25.55 -23.38 8.03
C GLN A 14 -25.92 -24.07 6.73
N ILE A 15 -25.71 -23.39 5.62
CA ILE A 15 -25.76 -23.93 4.28
C ILE A 15 -24.28 -24.14 3.85
N LEU A 16 -23.93 -25.38 3.50
CA LEU A 16 -22.59 -25.78 3.09
C LEU A 16 -22.56 -26.09 1.60
N THR A 17 -21.37 -26.03 0.97
CA THR A 17 -21.15 -26.59 -0.36
C THR A 17 -21.38 -28.11 -0.34
N SER A 18 -21.91 -28.66 -1.44
CA SER A 18 -22.15 -30.11 -1.59
C SER A 18 -20.88 -30.93 -1.71
N GLU A 19 -19.77 -30.32 -2.10
CA GLU A 19 -18.49 -30.98 -2.36
C GLU A 19 -17.33 -30.36 -1.54
N PRO A 20 -16.27 -31.12 -1.24
CA PRO A 20 -15.07 -30.60 -0.60
C PRO A 20 -14.35 -29.53 -1.45
N PRO A 21 -13.78 -28.48 -0.80
CA PRO A 21 -13.83 -28.23 0.63
C PRO A 21 -15.22 -27.71 1.04
N TYR A 22 -15.77 -28.29 2.11
CA TYR A 22 -17.12 -27.95 2.61
C TYR A 22 -17.12 -26.55 3.21
N GLU A 23 -17.34 -25.56 2.38
CA GLU A 23 -17.43 -24.17 2.83
C GLU A 23 -18.84 -23.82 3.29
N VAL A 24 -18.93 -23.02 4.35
CA VAL A 24 -20.20 -22.44 4.79
C VAL A 24 -20.61 -21.39 3.77
N LEU A 25 -21.72 -21.57 3.07
CA LEU A 25 -22.25 -20.62 2.10
C LEU A 25 -23.08 -19.53 2.76
N ALA A 26 -23.88 -19.87 3.76
CA ALA A 26 -24.69 -18.95 4.54
C ALA A 26 -24.95 -19.50 5.94
N THR A 27 -25.31 -18.62 6.87
CA THR A 27 -25.76 -18.96 8.22
C THR A 27 -27.09 -18.24 8.54
N LYS A 28 -27.63 -18.47 9.72
CA LYS A 28 -28.80 -17.72 10.19
C LYS A 28 -28.54 -16.21 10.29
N TRP A 29 -27.28 -15.82 10.53
CA TRP A 29 -26.90 -14.45 10.85
C TRP A 29 -26.06 -13.77 9.71
N LEU A 30 -25.67 -14.55 8.70
CA LEU A 30 -24.81 -14.08 7.61
C LEU A 30 -25.34 -14.66 6.29
N SER A 31 -25.82 -13.79 5.42
CA SER A 31 -26.27 -14.15 4.07
C SER A 31 -25.12 -14.55 3.18
N TYR A 32 -25.42 -15.15 2.02
CA TYR A 32 -24.41 -15.48 1.02
C TYR A 32 -23.70 -14.22 0.48
N GLU A 33 -24.46 -13.16 0.25
CA GLU A 33 -23.95 -11.87 -0.25
C GLU A 33 -22.99 -11.22 0.75
N GLU A 34 -23.38 -11.17 2.04
CA GLU A 34 -22.54 -10.63 3.10
C GLU A 34 -21.25 -11.44 3.25
N ARG A 35 -21.34 -12.77 3.18
CA ARG A 35 -20.17 -13.64 3.23
C ARG A 35 -19.25 -13.41 2.02
N SER A 36 -19.82 -13.29 0.80
CA SER A 36 -19.05 -12.98 -0.40
C SER A 36 -18.31 -11.65 -0.26
N LEU A 37 -18.99 -10.64 0.29
CA LEU A 37 -18.38 -9.34 0.55
C LEU A 37 -17.23 -9.41 1.57
N LEU A 38 -17.41 -10.20 2.64
CA LEU A 38 -16.33 -10.39 3.63
C LEU A 38 -15.13 -11.12 3.04
N LYS A 39 -15.32 -12.08 2.14
CA LYS A 39 -14.22 -12.73 1.41
C LYS A 39 -13.46 -11.73 0.54
N ASP A 40 -14.15 -10.80 -0.11
CA ASP A 40 -13.49 -9.76 -0.90
C ASP A 40 -12.67 -8.81 -0.01
N VAL A 41 -13.20 -8.45 1.16
CA VAL A 41 -12.48 -7.63 2.15
C VAL A 41 -11.25 -8.39 2.66
N GLU A 42 -11.38 -9.69 2.97
CA GLU A 42 -10.29 -10.57 3.36
C GLU A 42 -9.17 -10.56 2.30
N GLU A 43 -9.52 -10.71 1.01
CA GLU A 43 -8.54 -10.64 -0.09
C GLU A 43 -7.79 -9.30 -0.11
N MET A 44 -8.48 -8.18 0.12
CA MET A 44 -7.83 -6.86 0.18
C MET A 44 -6.89 -6.73 1.39
N VAL A 45 -7.28 -7.27 2.54
CA VAL A 45 -6.41 -7.30 3.73
C VAL A 45 -5.16 -8.17 3.48
N GLU A 46 -5.31 -9.35 2.87
CA GLU A 46 -4.18 -10.21 2.51
C GLU A 46 -3.22 -9.53 1.54
N VAL A 47 -3.76 -8.88 0.51
CA VAL A 47 -2.95 -8.23 -0.54
C VAL A 47 -2.23 -7.00 -0.02
N TYR A 48 -2.88 -6.17 0.80
CA TYR A 48 -2.35 -4.85 1.15
C TYR A 48 -1.75 -4.80 2.56
N TYR A 49 -2.35 -5.44 3.54
CA TYR A 49 -1.87 -5.42 4.92
C TYR A 49 -0.93 -6.60 5.23
N ASN A 50 -1.42 -7.84 5.09
CA ASN A 50 -0.66 -9.03 5.48
C ASN A 50 0.58 -9.26 4.60
N SER A 51 0.58 -8.75 3.37
CA SER A 51 1.76 -8.83 2.50
C SER A 51 2.96 -8.03 3.01
N GLY A 52 2.76 -7.08 3.92
CA GLY A 52 3.80 -6.18 4.42
C GLY A 52 4.35 -5.18 3.39
N GLN A 53 3.80 -5.15 2.16
CA GLN A 53 4.37 -4.37 1.05
C GLN A 53 3.93 -2.89 1.05
N PHE A 54 2.93 -2.51 1.84
CA PHE A 54 2.30 -1.20 1.80
C PHE A 54 2.22 -0.54 3.18
N MET A 55 3.13 -0.88 4.08
CA MET A 55 3.00 -0.53 5.49
C MET A 55 3.00 0.98 5.70
N HIS A 56 3.95 1.72 5.12
CA HIS A 56 4.03 3.17 5.27
C HIS A 56 2.90 3.89 4.52
N THR A 57 2.53 3.39 3.34
CA THR A 57 1.38 3.90 2.59
C THR A 57 0.08 3.72 3.35
N LEU A 58 -0.15 2.54 3.95
CA LEU A 58 -1.34 2.27 4.75
C LEU A 58 -1.36 3.09 6.04
N GLU A 59 -0.22 3.23 6.72
CA GLU A 59 -0.11 4.09 7.89
C GLU A 59 -0.53 5.53 7.55
N TYR A 60 -0.03 6.07 6.43
CA TYR A 60 -0.44 7.38 5.94
C TYR A 60 -1.92 7.46 5.60
N LEU A 61 -2.45 6.48 4.86
CA LEU A 61 -3.85 6.45 4.41
C LEU A 61 -4.84 6.23 5.56
N LEU A 62 -4.45 5.50 6.59
CA LEU A 62 -5.31 5.14 7.72
C LEU A 62 -5.09 6.04 8.95
N ALA A 63 -4.16 6.98 8.88
CA ALA A 63 -3.87 7.90 9.98
C ALA A 63 -5.13 8.67 10.44
N GLY A 64 -5.43 8.60 11.73
CA GLY A 64 -6.58 9.27 12.32
C GLY A 64 -7.95 8.69 11.99
N ARG A 65 -8.02 7.49 11.39
CA ARG A 65 -9.27 6.77 11.14
C ARG A 65 -9.62 5.85 12.29
N GLU A 66 -10.87 5.89 12.71
CA GLU A 66 -11.42 4.94 13.69
C GLU A 66 -11.86 3.63 13.04
N ASP A 67 -12.30 3.68 11.77
CA ASP A 67 -12.84 2.52 11.02
C ASP A 67 -11.96 2.17 9.82
N THR A 68 -11.07 1.22 10.04
CA THR A 68 -10.23 0.65 8.98
C THR A 68 -10.97 -0.38 8.11
N PHE A 69 -12.03 -1.01 8.63
CA PHE A 69 -12.84 -1.96 7.88
C PHE A 69 -13.49 -1.28 6.66
N SER A 70 -14.04 -0.08 6.84
CA SER A 70 -14.66 0.67 5.75
C SER A 70 -13.67 0.99 4.62
N PHE A 71 -12.40 1.21 4.92
CA PHE A 71 -11.38 1.39 3.89
C PHE A 71 -11.23 0.14 3.01
N TYR A 72 -11.04 -1.03 3.61
CA TYR A 72 -10.89 -2.28 2.86
C TYR A 72 -12.17 -2.69 2.13
N LEU A 73 -13.34 -2.41 2.73
CA LEU A 73 -14.63 -2.62 2.11
C LEU A 73 -14.80 -1.78 0.83
N GLN A 74 -14.34 -0.54 0.84
CA GLN A 74 -14.41 0.32 -0.34
C GLN A 74 -13.39 -0.08 -1.39
N LEU A 75 -12.18 -0.47 -0.98
CA LEU A 75 -11.16 -0.98 -1.87
C LEU A 75 -11.64 -2.27 -2.56
N SER A 76 -12.30 -3.18 -1.83
CA SER A 76 -12.87 -4.41 -2.42
C SER A 76 -13.98 -4.10 -3.43
N ARG A 77 -14.86 -3.14 -3.12
CA ARG A 77 -15.89 -2.68 -4.05
C ARG A 77 -15.30 -2.05 -5.31
N TYR A 78 -14.23 -1.26 -5.15
CA TYR A 78 -13.49 -0.70 -6.27
C TYR A 78 -12.88 -1.78 -7.16
N TYR A 79 -12.27 -2.80 -6.59
CA TYR A 79 -11.76 -3.96 -7.31
C TYR A 79 -12.86 -4.71 -8.07
N ARG A 80 -14.04 -4.90 -7.45
CA ARG A 80 -15.20 -5.49 -8.15
C ARG A 80 -15.67 -4.62 -9.30
N GLN A 81 -15.78 -3.31 -9.12
CA GLN A 81 -16.20 -2.37 -10.16
C GLN A 81 -15.26 -2.36 -11.36
N LYS A 82 -13.97 -2.57 -11.12
CA LYS A 82 -12.94 -2.64 -12.17
C LYS A 82 -12.75 -4.06 -12.73
N GLU A 83 -13.51 -5.04 -12.24
CA GLU A 83 -13.40 -6.46 -12.62
C GLU A 83 -12.02 -7.07 -12.34
N TRP A 84 -11.35 -6.62 -11.28
CA TRP A 84 -10.02 -7.09 -10.88
C TRP A 84 -10.04 -8.21 -9.84
N MET A 85 -11.18 -8.46 -9.19
CA MET A 85 -11.31 -9.50 -8.18
C MET A 85 -11.12 -10.90 -8.77
N GLY A 86 -10.47 -11.78 -8.00
CA GLY A 86 -10.26 -13.18 -8.38
C GLY A 86 -9.14 -13.43 -9.40
N TYR A 87 -8.41 -12.38 -9.83
CA TYR A 87 -7.28 -12.51 -10.74
C TYR A 87 -5.94 -12.34 -10.00
N LYS A 88 -4.93 -13.08 -10.46
CA LYS A 88 -3.55 -12.86 -9.98
C LYS A 88 -2.97 -11.61 -10.62
N HIS A 89 -2.65 -10.62 -9.81
CA HIS A 89 -2.05 -9.38 -10.26
C HIS A 89 -0.56 -9.34 -9.98
N THR A 90 0.18 -8.64 -10.84
CA THR A 90 1.59 -8.35 -10.59
C THR A 90 1.74 -7.41 -9.40
N ARG A 91 2.92 -7.39 -8.80
CA ARG A 91 3.21 -6.50 -7.70
C ARG A 91 3.00 -5.03 -8.08
N LEU A 92 3.57 -4.57 -9.19
CA LEU A 92 3.41 -3.19 -9.65
C LEU A 92 1.95 -2.81 -9.89
N PHE A 93 1.15 -3.72 -10.45
CA PHE A 93 -0.28 -3.48 -10.60
C PHE A 93 -0.98 -3.15 -9.28
N ARG A 94 -0.58 -3.75 -8.17
CA ARG A 94 -1.18 -3.48 -6.85
C ARG A 94 -0.89 -2.05 -6.39
N TYR A 95 0.30 -1.50 -6.69
CA TYR A 95 0.63 -0.10 -6.45
C TYR A 95 -0.21 0.81 -7.33
N ASP A 96 -0.32 0.49 -8.63
CA ASP A 96 -1.16 1.23 -9.58
C ASP A 96 -2.63 1.25 -9.14
N ALA A 97 -3.16 0.11 -8.72
CA ALA A 97 -4.55 -0.06 -8.29
C ALA A 97 -4.85 0.73 -6.99
N LEU A 98 -3.97 0.69 -6.00
CA LEU A 98 -4.14 1.45 -4.76
C LEU A 98 -4.09 2.96 -5.02
N ARG A 99 -3.13 3.41 -5.85
CA ARG A 99 -3.04 4.80 -6.26
C ARG A 99 -4.31 5.26 -6.99
N ALA A 100 -4.77 4.48 -7.97
CA ALA A 100 -5.98 4.78 -8.74
C ALA A 100 -7.23 4.85 -7.83
N PHE A 101 -7.36 3.92 -6.88
CA PHE A 101 -8.45 3.92 -5.90
C PHE A 101 -8.50 5.24 -5.10
N VAL A 102 -7.36 5.70 -4.59
CA VAL A 102 -7.29 6.92 -3.80
C VAL A 102 -7.52 8.15 -4.67
N SER A 103 -6.90 8.23 -5.87
CA SER A 103 -7.07 9.36 -6.81
C SER A 103 -8.51 9.47 -7.30
N ASP A 104 -9.17 8.35 -7.68
CA ASP A 104 -10.58 8.34 -8.09
C ASP A 104 -11.50 8.78 -6.92
N GLY A 105 -11.15 8.41 -5.69
CA GLY A 105 -11.86 8.83 -4.49
C GLY A 105 -11.75 10.33 -4.22
N LEU A 106 -10.56 10.91 -4.39
CA LEU A 106 -10.31 12.35 -4.26
C LEU A 106 -11.08 13.15 -5.31
N GLN A 107 -11.07 12.72 -6.59
CA GLN A 107 -11.79 13.39 -7.67
C GLN A 107 -13.31 13.39 -7.43
N ARG A 108 -13.89 12.28 -6.96
CA ARG A 108 -15.33 12.22 -6.64
C ARG A 108 -15.70 13.17 -5.52
N ASN A 109 -14.87 13.33 -4.51
CA ASN A 109 -15.12 14.29 -3.42
C ASN A 109 -15.01 15.74 -3.86
N MET A 110 -14.18 16.06 -4.88
CA MET A 110 -14.05 17.41 -5.43
C MET A 110 -15.19 17.78 -6.39
N THR A 111 -15.76 16.78 -7.10
CA THR A 111 -16.82 16.98 -8.10
C THR A 111 -18.24 16.81 -7.54
N ALA A 112 -18.38 16.30 -6.32
CA ALA A 112 -19.68 16.19 -5.66
C ALA A 112 -20.16 17.59 -5.26
N GLU A 113 -20.88 18.26 -6.16
CA GLU A 113 -21.69 19.42 -5.80
C GLU A 113 -22.67 19.06 -4.70
N PRO A 114 -23.02 19.99 -3.79
CA PRO A 114 -23.92 19.72 -2.67
C PRO A 114 -25.38 19.60 -3.11
N GLU A 115 -25.67 18.93 -4.23
CA GLU A 115 -27.01 18.76 -4.71
C GLU A 115 -27.76 17.61 -4.02
N ASN A 116 -28.73 17.99 -3.18
CA ASN A 116 -29.97 17.27 -2.81
C ASN A 116 -29.92 15.75 -2.51
N ILE A 117 -28.82 15.23 -1.97
CA ILE A 117 -28.81 13.89 -1.40
C ILE A 117 -29.09 14.02 0.11
N SER A 118 -30.21 13.44 0.55
CA SER A 118 -30.63 13.39 1.94
C SER A 118 -29.45 13.01 2.86
N GLU A 119 -29.31 13.70 4.00
CA GLU A 119 -28.30 13.39 5.03
C GLU A 119 -28.36 11.95 5.53
N SER A 120 -29.43 11.24 5.23
CA SER A 120 -29.69 9.84 5.61
C SER A 120 -29.20 8.80 4.59
N ASP A 121 -28.56 9.20 3.46
CA ASP A 121 -28.02 8.23 2.50
C ASP A 121 -26.70 7.65 3.03
N PRO A 122 -26.65 6.35 3.39
CA PRO A 122 -25.45 5.71 3.91
C PRO A 122 -24.29 5.73 2.91
N LYS A 123 -24.54 6.00 1.62
CA LYS A 123 -23.50 6.11 0.59
C LYS A 123 -22.69 7.42 0.68
N ARG A 124 -23.26 8.49 1.26
CA ARG A 124 -22.60 9.80 1.37
C ARG A 124 -21.61 9.88 2.53
N SER A 125 -21.97 9.30 3.70
CA SER A 125 -21.11 9.37 4.88
C SER A 125 -19.81 8.60 4.68
N VAL A 126 -19.87 7.46 4.00
CA VAL A 126 -18.77 6.52 3.84
C VAL A 126 -17.59 7.11 3.06
N TRP A 127 -17.82 7.96 2.03
CA TRP A 127 -16.72 8.57 1.26
C TRP A 127 -16.15 9.85 1.90
N LYS A 128 -16.98 10.65 2.58
CA LYS A 128 -16.49 11.84 3.29
C LYS A 128 -15.53 11.50 4.41
N ASP A 129 -15.80 10.38 5.11
CA ASP A 129 -14.96 9.92 6.21
C ASP A 129 -13.76 9.08 5.72
N THR A 130 -13.86 8.54 4.49
CA THR A 130 -12.87 7.58 3.95
C THR A 130 -11.69 8.25 3.27
N VAL A 131 -11.93 9.33 2.53
CA VAL A 131 -10.87 10.11 1.87
C VAL A 131 -10.89 11.51 2.45
N CYS A 132 -10.21 11.68 3.57
CA CYS A 132 -10.13 12.95 4.28
C CYS A 132 -9.53 14.03 3.36
N ALA A 133 -10.05 15.26 3.45
CA ALA A 133 -9.71 16.43 2.64
C ALA A 133 -8.25 16.93 2.72
N LYS A 134 -7.33 16.10 3.20
CA LYS A 134 -5.90 16.45 3.42
C LYS A 134 -4.90 15.54 2.72
N PHE A 135 -5.35 14.62 1.84
CA PHE A 135 -4.39 13.80 1.10
C PHE A 135 -3.77 14.62 -0.04
N GLU A 136 -2.46 14.77 0.01
CA GLU A 136 -1.68 15.27 -1.11
C GLU A 136 -1.33 14.08 -2.01
N GLU A 137 -1.72 14.12 -3.29
CA GLU A 137 -1.44 13.06 -4.26
C GLU A 137 0.07 12.84 -4.43
N GLU A 138 0.85 13.92 -4.37
CA GLU A 138 2.31 13.86 -4.41
C GLU A 138 2.88 13.06 -3.23
N LEU A 139 2.39 13.33 -2.02
CA LEU A 139 2.84 12.63 -0.81
C LEU A 139 2.43 11.15 -0.84
N LEU A 140 1.24 10.82 -1.30
CA LEU A 140 0.83 9.42 -1.52
C LEU A 140 1.77 8.72 -2.51
N THR A 141 2.13 9.39 -3.59
CA THR A 141 3.06 8.87 -4.60
C THR A 141 4.42 8.57 -3.98
N GLU A 142 4.91 9.43 -3.09
CA GLU A 142 6.16 9.23 -2.38
C GLU A 142 6.11 8.04 -1.42
N TYR A 143 5.04 7.87 -0.65
CA TYR A 143 4.86 6.71 0.23
C TYR A 143 4.79 5.39 -0.56
N LEU A 144 4.07 5.37 -1.69
CA LEU A 144 4.02 4.21 -2.57
C LEU A 144 5.40 3.85 -3.14
N LEU A 145 6.18 4.85 -3.57
CA LEU A 145 7.55 4.63 -4.03
C LEU A 145 8.46 4.15 -2.91
N HIS A 146 8.30 4.71 -1.72
CA HIS A 146 9.07 4.30 -0.54
C HIS A 146 8.83 2.81 -0.24
N ASP A 147 7.59 2.39 -0.13
CA ASP A 147 7.24 0.99 0.12
C ASP A 147 7.73 0.07 -1.00
N LEU A 148 7.67 0.51 -2.27
CA LEU A 148 8.18 -0.24 -3.40
C LEU A 148 9.68 -0.49 -3.28
N TYR A 149 10.47 0.57 -3.05
CA TYR A 149 11.94 0.47 -2.97
C TYR A 149 12.43 -0.07 -1.62
N LEU A 150 11.63 -0.02 -0.58
CA LEU A 150 11.96 -0.64 0.70
C LEU A 150 12.05 -2.17 0.57
N THR A 151 11.20 -2.75 -0.26
CA THR A 151 11.12 -4.19 -0.42
C THR A 151 11.99 -4.75 -1.54
N GLU A 152 12.20 -4.02 -2.65
CA GLU A 152 13.06 -4.50 -3.75
C GLU A 152 13.66 -3.36 -4.59
N ASN A 153 14.84 -3.62 -5.16
CA ASN A 153 15.43 -2.75 -6.18
C ASN A 153 14.73 -2.97 -7.54
N SER A 154 13.51 -2.43 -7.67
CA SER A 154 12.72 -2.60 -8.88
C SER A 154 13.40 -1.91 -10.07
N LYS A 155 13.70 -2.69 -11.12
CA LYS A 155 14.23 -2.15 -12.38
C LYS A 155 13.15 -1.47 -13.21
N LYS A 156 11.89 -1.88 -13.04
CA LYS A 156 10.75 -1.27 -13.70
C LYS A 156 10.15 -0.23 -12.77
N ARG A 157 10.27 1.02 -13.16
CA ARG A 157 9.67 2.16 -12.46
C ARG A 157 8.19 2.28 -12.85
N PRO A 158 7.28 2.58 -11.93
CA PRO A 158 5.89 2.89 -12.27
C PRO A 158 5.79 4.12 -13.16
N ASP A 159 4.83 4.15 -14.08
CA ASP A 159 4.65 5.24 -15.05
C ASP A 159 4.26 6.58 -14.37
N TRP A 160 3.67 6.52 -13.19
CA TRP A 160 3.30 7.70 -12.40
C TRP A 160 4.43 8.25 -11.52
N ALA A 161 5.54 7.55 -11.43
CA ALA A 161 6.70 8.01 -10.67
C ALA A 161 7.46 9.09 -11.46
N CYS A 162 7.97 10.10 -10.76
CA CYS A 162 8.79 11.14 -11.36
C CYS A 162 10.01 10.56 -12.08
N ASP A 163 10.56 11.27 -13.07
CA ASP A 163 11.80 10.88 -13.73
C ASP A 163 12.95 10.74 -12.72
N ASP A 164 13.71 9.67 -12.83
CA ASP A 164 14.81 9.33 -11.93
C ASP A 164 16.20 9.69 -12.48
N THR A 165 16.26 10.45 -13.58
CA THR A 165 17.52 10.83 -14.21
C THR A 165 18.41 11.62 -13.26
N GLU A 166 17.83 12.57 -12.53
CA GLU A 166 18.55 13.37 -11.55
C GLU A 166 19.04 12.51 -10.37
N THR A 167 18.19 11.63 -9.83
CA THR A 167 18.56 10.75 -8.71
C THR A 167 19.66 9.77 -9.10
N LYS A 168 19.64 9.23 -10.32
CA LYS A 168 20.71 8.39 -10.88
C LYS A 168 22.03 9.15 -11.03
N GLN A 169 21.95 10.39 -11.50
CA GLN A 169 23.12 11.25 -11.61
C GLN A 169 23.68 11.59 -10.22
N ARG A 170 22.79 11.87 -9.26
CA ARG A 170 23.16 12.14 -7.88
C ARG A 170 23.81 10.93 -7.21
N LEU A 171 23.32 9.73 -7.44
CA LEU A 171 23.96 8.51 -6.94
C LEU A 171 25.38 8.32 -7.48
N LYS A 172 25.61 8.67 -8.76
CA LYS A 172 26.98 8.67 -9.33
C LYS A 172 27.88 9.69 -8.64
N GLN A 173 27.37 10.90 -8.36
CA GLN A 173 28.10 11.94 -7.64
C GLN A 173 28.44 11.52 -6.21
N ILE A 174 27.49 10.92 -5.49
CA ILE A 174 27.70 10.39 -4.13
C ILE A 174 28.79 9.32 -4.10
N ARG A 175 29.02 8.60 -5.18
CA ARG A 175 30.13 7.63 -5.29
C ARG A 175 31.50 8.30 -5.40
N ASP A 176 31.60 9.58 -5.81
CA ASP A 176 32.85 10.32 -5.88
C ASP A 176 33.25 10.83 -4.47
N PRO A 177 34.41 10.42 -3.92
CA PRO A 177 34.89 10.87 -2.62
C PRO A 177 35.08 12.40 -2.53
N ARG A 178 35.52 13.06 -3.63
CA ARG A 178 35.72 14.50 -3.67
C ARG A 178 34.42 15.24 -3.55
N TRP A 179 33.41 14.78 -4.26
CA TRP A 179 32.06 15.35 -4.18
C TRP A 179 31.46 15.21 -2.76
N ARG A 180 31.58 14.01 -2.14
CA ARG A 180 31.11 13.79 -0.77
C ARG A 180 31.74 14.74 0.23
N ALA A 181 33.05 14.93 0.15
CA ALA A 181 33.79 15.82 1.05
C ALA A 181 33.34 17.29 0.95
N GLN A 182 32.80 17.71 -0.18
CA GLN A 182 32.35 19.09 -0.41
C GLN A 182 30.86 19.32 -0.06
N HIS A 183 30.02 18.28 -0.16
CA HIS A 183 28.57 18.45 -0.14
C HIS A 183 27.87 17.70 1.01
N LEU A 184 28.60 16.89 1.77
CA LEU A 184 28.05 16.14 2.89
C LEU A 184 28.77 16.49 4.19
N LYS A 185 28.04 16.42 5.31
CA LYS A 185 28.66 16.53 6.62
C LYS A 185 29.66 15.38 6.83
N GLN A 186 30.75 15.63 7.54
CA GLN A 186 31.86 14.69 7.71
C GLN A 186 31.40 13.31 8.26
N GLU A 187 30.46 13.28 9.19
CA GLU A 187 29.90 12.05 9.72
C GLU A 187 29.13 11.24 8.66
N GLN A 188 28.30 11.92 7.86
CA GLN A 188 27.55 11.30 6.78
C GLN A 188 28.46 10.81 5.65
N ALA A 189 29.48 11.60 5.29
CA ALA A 189 30.45 11.21 4.29
C ALA A 189 31.18 9.92 4.66
N GLY A 190 31.61 9.78 5.93
CA GLY A 190 32.25 8.58 6.46
C GLY A 190 31.31 7.36 6.55
N GLN A 191 30.02 7.59 6.86
CA GLN A 191 29.02 6.54 6.87
C GLN A 191 28.74 6.01 5.45
N ILE A 192 28.53 6.93 4.50
CA ILE A 192 28.29 6.58 3.09
C ILE A 192 29.52 5.89 2.48
N GLU A 193 30.73 6.32 2.83
CA GLU A 193 31.95 5.65 2.37
C GLU A 193 31.98 4.18 2.78
N LYS A 194 31.65 3.88 4.00
CA LYS A 194 31.55 2.48 4.50
C LYS A 194 30.48 1.68 3.75
N ILE A 195 29.35 2.32 3.42
CA ILE A 195 28.27 1.70 2.65
C ILE A 195 28.73 1.40 1.23
N LEU A 196 29.41 2.34 0.59
CA LEU A 196 29.84 2.23 -0.81
C LEU A 196 31.05 1.31 -1.01
N ALA A 197 31.92 1.15 0.00
CA ALA A 197 33.14 0.38 -0.11
C ALA A 197 32.96 -1.10 -0.50
N ASN A 198 31.82 -1.68 -0.16
CA ASN A 198 31.56 -3.11 -0.36
C ASN A 198 30.22 -3.42 -1.08
N ARG A 199 29.55 -2.43 -1.70
CA ARG A 199 28.16 -2.60 -2.10
C ARG A 199 27.83 -2.01 -3.45
N THR A 200 27.20 -2.83 -4.28
CA THR A 200 26.77 -2.48 -5.64
C THR A 200 25.26 -2.33 -5.78
N ASP A 201 24.48 -2.98 -4.89
CA ASP A 201 23.02 -2.99 -4.99
C ASP A 201 22.42 -1.91 -4.09
N LEU A 202 22.42 -0.69 -4.63
CA LEU A 202 21.93 0.52 -3.99
C LEU A 202 20.95 1.23 -4.90
N HIS A 203 19.91 1.80 -4.31
CA HIS A 203 18.96 2.70 -4.96
C HIS A 203 18.91 4.03 -4.21
N LEU A 204 18.82 5.13 -4.93
CA LEU A 204 18.65 6.48 -4.39
C LEU A 204 17.34 7.05 -4.92
N GLU A 205 16.52 7.60 -4.04
CA GLU A 205 15.26 8.27 -4.41
C GLU A 205 15.13 9.61 -3.68
N TYR A 206 14.45 10.58 -4.32
CA TYR A 206 14.21 11.90 -3.76
C TYR A 206 12.76 12.03 -3.31
N TYR A 207 12.54 12.44 -2.07
CA TYR A 207 11.22 12.57 -1.43
C TYR A 207 11.03 13.99 -0.88
N PRO A 208 10.62 14.96 -1.72
CA PRO A 208 10.48 16.35 -1.32
C PRO A 208 9.41 16.59 -0.25
N LYS A 209 8.33 15.82 -0.24
CA LYS A 209 7.20 15.98 0.69
C LYS A 209 7.36 15.13 1.95
N MET A 210 7.83 13.90 1.81
CA MET A 210 7.91 12.94 2.91
C MET A 210 9.04 13.30 3.88
N CYS A 211 10.24 13.62 3.39
CA CYS A 211 11.39 13.93 4.22
C CYS A 211 12.22 15.15 3.76
N GLY A 212 11.87 15.77 2.64
CA GLY A 212 12.63 16.91 2.09
C GLY A 212 14.03 16.57 1.61
N GLY A 213 14.34 15.29 1.35
CA GLY A 213 15.68 14.81 1.09
C GLY A 213 15.76 13.56 0.23
N TYR A 214 16.95 12.98 0.22
CA TYR A 214 17.22 11.74 -0.48
C TYR A 214 17.27 10.56 0.50
N LEU A 215 16.65 9.45 0.13
CA LEU A 215 16.80 8.18 0.82
C LEU A 215 17.64 7.21 -0.02
N LEU A 216 18.66 6.65 0.61
CA LEU A 216 19.54 5.62 0.02
C LEU A 216 19.13 4.26 0.58
N TYR A 217 18.70 3.37 -0.30
CA TYR A 217 18.32 1.99 0.02
C TYR A 217 19.50 1.06 -0.23
N ASP A 218 19.83 0.26 0.78
CA ASP A 218 20.91 -0.72 0.73
C ASP A 218 20.35 -2.13 0.79
N TYR A 219 20.27 -2.78 -0.36
CA TYR A 219 19.71 -4.13 -0.47
C TYR A 219 20.68 -5.23 -0.04
N SER A 220 21.94 -4.90 0.23
CA SER A 220 22.91 -5.86 0.77
C SER A 220 22.73 -6.08 2.27
N GLN A 221 22.04 -5.16 2.95
CA GLN A 221 21.65 -5.29 4.36
C GLN A 221 20.13 -5.19 4.45
N ARG A 222 19.49 -6.35 4.62
CA ARG A 222 18.06 -6.44 4.81
C ARG A 222 17.73 -6.77 6.24
N ASP A 223 16.61 -6.27 6.72
CA ASP A 223 16.05 -6.70 7.98
C ASP A 223 15.70 -8.19 7.90
N PRO A 224 16.13 -9.01 8.86
CA PRO A 224 15.90 -10.47 8.81
C PRO A 224 14.44 -10.86 9.04
N LEU A 225 13.60 -9.98 9.58
CA LEU A 225 12.17 -10.24 9.87
C LEU A 225 11.27 -9.73 8.75
N THR A 226 11.48 -8.47 8.32
CA THR A 226 10.63 -7.82 7.32
C THR A 226 11.16 -7.97 5.91
N ASN A 227 12.43 -8.36 5.75
CA ASN A 227 13.16 -8.41 4.48
C ASN A 227 13.29 -7.05 3.78
N GLU A 228 13.10 -5.96 4.51
CA GLU A 228 13.24 -4.61 4.02
C GLU A 228 14.71 -4.21 3.85
N ALA A 229 14.98 -3.36 2.85
CA ALA A 229 16.29 -2.77 2.66
C ALA A 229 16.62 -1.80 3.79
N LYS A 230 17.88 -1.72 4.18
CA LYS A 230 18.32 -0.70 5.12
C LYS A 230 18.32 0.66 4.45
N VAL A 231 17.68 1.64 5.07
CA VAL A 231 17.51 3.00 4.53
C VAL A 231 18.41 3.97 5.28
N TYR A 232 19.00 4.90 4.52
CA TYR A 232 19.82 5.98 5.04
C TYR A 232 19.34 7.30 4.46
N GLU A 233 19.05 8.25 5.33
CA GLU A 233 18.71 9.61 4.93
C GLU A 233 19.97 10.39 4.57
N ILE A 234 19.96 11.06 3.40
CA ILE A 234 21.07 11.89 2.92
C ILE A 234 20.61 13.34 2.92
N ALA A 235 21.03 14.07 3.96
CA ALA A 235 20.86 15.52 4.00
C ALA A 235 22.02 16.20 3.24
N MET A 236 21.70 17.00 2.24
CA MET A 236 22.66 17.82 1.53
C MET A 236 22.79 19.17 2.21
N SER A 237 24.00 19.63 2.39
CA SER A 237 24.34 20.96 2.92
C SER A 237 24.29 22.02 1.81
#